data_914578975436f8f8cb95a100c60a85e0
#
_entry.id   914578975436f8f8cb95a100c60a85e0
#
_cell.length_a   1.000
_cell.length_b   1.000
_cell.length_c   1.000
_cell.angle_alpha   90.00
_cell.angle_beta   90.00
_cell.angle_gamma   90.00
#
_symmetry.space_group_name_H-M   'P 1'
#
loop_
_entity.id
_entity.type
_entity.pdbx_description
1 polymer ?
#
loop_
_entity_poly.entity_id
_entity_poly.type
_entity_poly.pdbx_seq_one_letter_code
_entity_poly.pdbx_strand_id
1 'polypeptide(L)'
;MLELAGHDLHFGLPGPGDGVLVWGRSPTAWRGEAVSARYGVPLVRVEDAFLRSVLPGRARGEAPLGLILDPVGVHFDSSRPSRMEQILQGADFQNSNILHEASQLVHCLIQADLSKYNTHDQTLAAPDPGYVLIVDQTAADASIRHSGASADTFRVMLA
;
A
#
# COMPACT_ATOMS: atom_id res chain seq x y z
N MET A 1 1.37 15.57 -3.34
CA MET A 1 1.28 14.31 -4.14
C MET A 1 -0.05 14.22 -4.88
N LEU A 2 -1.20 14.16 -4.20
CA LEU A 2 -2.51 14.03 -4.87
C LEU A 2 -2.81 15.21 -5.81
N GLU A 3 -2.54 16.44 -5.37
CA GLU A 3 -2.68 17.63 -6.23
C GLU A 3 -1.74 17.58 -7.44
N LEU A 4 -0.52 17.08 -7.29
CA LEU A 4 0.40 16.86 -8.40
C LEU A 4 -0.09 15.79 -9.39
N ALA A 5 -0.92 14.88 -8.92
CA ALA A 5 -1.60 13.87 -9.76
C ALA A 5 -2.91 14.39 -10.38
N GLY A 6 -3.21 15.68 -10.22
CA GLY A 6 -4.38 16.31 -10.82
C GLY A 6 -5.67 16.23 -10.01
N HIS A 7 -5.58 15.83 -8.72
CA HIS A 7 -6.73 15.83 -7.83
C HIS A 7 -6.87 17.19 -7.15
N ASP A 8 -8.06 17.77 -7.19
CA ASP A 8 -8.41 18.94 -6.40
C ASP A 8 -8.86 18.50 -5.00
N LEU A 9 -8.11 18.93 -3.97
CA LEU A 9 -8.33 18.52 -2.59
C LEU A 9 -8.96 19.65 -1.79
N HIS A 10 -10.08 19.37 -1.17
CA HIS A 10 -10.73 20.30 -0.25
C HIS A 10 -11.25 19.63 1.00
N PHE A 11 -11.44 20.39 2.05
CA PHE A 11 -12.08 19.96 3.28
C PHE A 11 -13.54 20.42 3.28
N GLY A 12 -14.42 19.53 3.69
CA GLY A 12 -15.85 19.83 3.78
C GLY A 12 -16.72 18.64 3.40
N LEU A 13 -17.98 18.93 3.11
CA LEU A 13 -18.92 17.94 2.62
C LEU A 13 -18.79 17.82 1.09
N PRO A 14 -18.86 16.59 0.54
CA PRO A 14 -18.75 16.39 -0.89
C PRO A 14 -19.94 16.97 -1.66
N GLY A 15 -19.67 17.56 -2.80
CA GLY A 15 -20.62 18.00 -3.81
C GLY A 15 -20.75 17.02 -4.98
N PRO A 16 -21.52 17.40 -6.01
CA PRO A 16 -21.66 16.60 -7.22
C PRO A 16 -20.32 16.44 -7.94
N GLY A 17 -19.94 15.20 -8.22
CA GLY A 17 -18.67 14.85 -8.88
C GLY A 17 -17.49 14.64 -7.95
N ASP A 18 -17.64 14.90 -6.65
CA ASP A 18 -16.60 14.65 -5.67
C ASP A 18 -16.52 13.18 -5.27
N GLY A 19 -15.40 12.84 -4.63
CA GLY A 19 -15.19 11.58 -3.92
C GLY A 19 -14.67 11.84 -2.52
N VAL A 20 -14.80 10.84 -1.65
CA VAL A 20 -14.27 10.89 -0.28
C VAL A 20 -13.00 10.07 -0.21
N LEU A 21 -11.91 10.67 0.25
CA LEU A 21 -10.65 9.99 0.50
C LEU A 21 -10.56 9.56 1.97
N VAL A 22 -10.15 8.31 2.20
CA VAL A 22 -9.83 7.79 3.54
C VAL A 22 -8.49 7.07 3.52
N TRP A 23 -7.77 7.13 4.62
CA TRP A 23 -6.53 6.37 4.75
C TRP A 23 -6.85 4.90 5.07
N GLY A 24 -6.66 4.03 4.11
CA GLY A 24 -6.85 2.58 4.18
C GLY A 24 -7.99 2.10 5.04
N ARG A 25 -7.63 1.37 6.08
CA ARG A 25 -8.51 0.90 7.17
C ARG A 25 -8.14 1.55 8.50
N SER A 26 -7.74 2.81 8.48
CA SER A 26 -7.41 3.54 9.71
C SER A 26 -8.60 3.56 10.69
N PRO A 27 -8.34 3.70 12.00
CA PRO A 27 -9.41 3.77 13.00
C PRO A 27 -10.42 4.88 12.78
N THR A 28 -10.11 5.88 11.97
CA THR A 28 -10.98 7.01 11.66
C THR A 28 -11.65 6.91 10.28
N ALA A 29 -11.31 5.91 9.46
CA ALA A 29 -11.82 5.74 8.09
C ALA A 29 -13.36 5.64 8.04
N TRP A 30 -13.99 5.11 9.09
CA TRP A 30 -15.45 5.00 9.19
C TRP A 30 -16.18 6.33 9.01
N ARG A 31 -15.54 7.47 9.37
CA ARG A 31 -16.12 8.81 9.21
C ARG A 31 -16.30 9.15 7.73
N GLY A 32 -15.27 8.92 6.92
CA GLY A 32 -15.35 9.12 5.48
C GLY A 32 -16.28 8.09 4.83
N GLU A 33 -16.29 6.85 5.29
CA GLU A 33 -17.23 5.81 4.82
C GLU A 33 -18.69 6.25 5.04
N ALA A 34 -19.01 6.79 6.23
CA ALA A 34 -20.33 7.30 6.55
C ALA A 34 -20.72 8.50 5.68
N VAL A 35 -19.77 9.42 5.42
CA VAL A 35 -20.01 10.57 4.52
C VAL A 35 -20.24 10.08 3.09
N SER A 36 -19.38 9.22 2.56
CA SER A 36 -19.55 8.64 1.22
C SER A 36 -20.93 7.98 1.06
N ALA A 37 -21.32 7.14 2.01
CA ALA A 37 -22.63 6.47 2.01
C ALA A 37 -23.80 7.45 2.08
N ARG A 38 -23.69 8.50 2.93
CA ARG A 38 -24.75 9.50 3.10
C ARG A 38 -24.99 10.34 1.86
N TYR A 39 -23.92 10.70 1.14
CA TYR A 39 -23.97 11.57 -0.02
C TYR A 39 -24.00 10.83 -1.35
N GLY A 40 -23.86 9.50 -1.34
CA GLY A 40 -23.85 8.67 -2.53
C GLY A 40 -22.66 8.95 -3.46
N VAL A 41 -21.52 9.37 -2.89
CA VAL A 41 -20.30 9.69 -3.66
C VAL A 41 -19.26 8.58 -3.52
N PRO A 42 -18.34 8.42 -4.51
CA PRO A 42 -17.31 7.41 -4.44
C PRO A 42 -16.44 7.51 -3.19
N LEU A 43 -16.07 6.37 -2.63
CA LEU A 43 -15.05 6.24 -1.58
C LEU A 43 -13.76 5.75 -2.22
N VAL A 44 -12.67 6.44 -1.97
CA VAL A 44 -11.33 6.03 -2.43
C VAL A 44 -10.42 5.84 -1.21
N ARG A 45 -9.80 4.67 -1.13
CA ARG A 45 -8.84 4.36 -0.08
C ARG A 45 -7.44 4.72 -0.54
N VAL A 46 -6.73 5.44 0.31
CA VAL A 46 -5.35 5.88 0.09
C VAL A 46 -4.43 5.04 0.96
N GLU A 47 -3.37 4.51 0.37
CA GLU A 47 -2.34 3.74 1.08
C GLU A 47 -0.94 4.08 0.58
N ASP A 48 0.06 3.71 1.35
CA ASP A 48 1.44 3.81 0.95
C ASP A 48 1.72 2.95 -0.29
N ALA A 49 2.39 3.53 -1.29
CA ALA A 49 2.91 2.77 -2.43
C ALA A 49 4.10 1.89 -2.03
N PHE A 50 4.50 0.98 -2.94
CA PHE A 50 5.69 0.14 -2.76
C PHE A 50 6.94 0.98 -2.53
N LEU A 51 7.17 2.01 -3.33
CA LEU A 51 8.19 3.04 -3.07
C LEU A 51 7.51 4.21 -2.35
N ARG A 52 7.74 4.32 -1.06
CA ARG A 52 7.04 5.31 -0.27
C ARG A 52 7.86 6.58 -0.04
N SER A 53 9.05 6.45 0.54
CA SER A 53 9.85 7.60 0.97
C SER A 53 11.28 7.18 1.35
N VAL A 54 12.10 8.16 1.69
CA VAL A 54 13.44 7.88 2.24
C VAL A 54 13.31 7.35 3.67
N LEU A 55 12.69 8.12 4.56
CA LEU A 55 12.49 7.73 5.96
C LEU A 55 11.15 7.00 6.17
N PRO A 56 11.01 6.18 7.23
CA PRO A 56 9.72 5.60 7.61
C PRO A 56 8.64 6.66 7.81
N GLY A 57 7.38 6.33 7.48
CA GLY A 57 6.26 7.27 7.52
C GLY A 57 5.94 7.89 8.88
N ARG A 58 6.50 7.35 9.96
CA ARG A 58 6.41 7.93 11.30
C ARG A 58 7.50 8.97 11.59
N ALA A 59 8.49 9.11 10.70
CA ALA A 59 9.53 10.13 10.85
C ALA A 59 8.91 11.51 10.64
N ARG A 60 9.30 12.46 11.50
CA ARG A 60 8.75 13.82 11.46
C ARG A 60 9.10 14.50 10.15
N GLY A 61 8.08 15.01 9.47
CA GLY A 61 8.25 15.75 8.22
C GLY A 61 8.42 14.90 6.97
N GLU A 62 8.35 13.58 7.09
CA GLU A 62 8.48 12.68 5.94
C GLU A 62 7.16 12.51 5.20
N ALA A 63 7.05 13.16 4.06
CA ALA A 63 5.90 13.01 3.17
C ALA A 63 6.06 11.78 2.26
N PRO A 64 4.96 11.10 1.91
CA PRO A 64 5.02 10.03 0.93
C PRO A 64 5.36 10.57 -0.47
N LEU A 65 6.26 9.89 -1.17
CA LEU A 65 6.57 10.13 -2.58
C LEU A 65 5.66 9.31 -3.52
N GLY A 66 5.11 8.21 -3.02
CA GLY A 66 4.18 7.36 -3.74
C GLY A 66 2.96 7.00 -2.89
N LEU A 67 1.79 7.00 -3.52
CA LEU A 67 0.51 6.61 -2.92
C LEU A 67 -0.24 5.66 -3.86
N ILE A 68 -0.98 4.73 -3.28
CA ILE A 68 -1.97 3.92 -3.98
C ILE A 68 -3.34 4.52 -3.71
N LEU A 69 -4.12 4.71 -4.78
CA LEU A 69 -5.52 5.12 -4.72
C LEU A 69 -6.38 3.93 -5.18
N ASP A 70 -7.21 3.41 -4.30
CA ASP A 70 -8.04 2.25 -4.59
C ASP A 70 -9.53 2.57 -4.34
N PRO A 71 -10.35 2.64 -5.41
CA PRO A 71 -11.79 2.89 -5.29
C PRO A 71 -12.59 1.63 -4.99
N VAL A 72 -11.97 0.45 -4.93
CA VAL A 72 -12.62 -0.85 -4.73
C VAL A 72 -12.43 -1.35 -3.31
N GLY A 73 -11.18 -1.38 -2.85
CA GLY A 73 -10.83 -1.94 -1.55
C GLY A 73 -9.49 -1.44 -1.04
N VAL A 74 -8.80 -2.27 -0.30
CA VAL A 74 -7.40 -2.06 0.08
C VAL A 74 -6.69 -3.41 0.03
N HIS A 75 -5.48 -3.44 -0.52
CA HIS A 75 -4.77 -4.66 -0.89
C HIS A 75 -4.48 -5.64 0.26
N PHE A 76 -4.53 -5.20 1.51
CA PHE A 76 -4.32 -6.06 2.68
C PHE A 76 -5.63 -6.49 3.38
N ASP A 77 -6.80 -6.07 2.90
CA ASP A 77 -8.09 -6.44 3.47
C ASP A 77 -8.67 -7.66 2.75
N SER A 78 -8.57 -8.82 3.38
CA SER A 78 -9.05 -10.09 2.82
C SER A 78 -10.58 -10.20 2.74
N SER A 79 -11.33 -9.24 3.27
CA SER A 79 -12.81 -9.31 3.29
C SER A 79 -13.47 -8.93 1.96
N ARG A 80 -12.74 -8.30 1.05
CA ARG A 80 -13.22 -7.88 -0.27
C ARG A 80 -12.06 -7.71 -1.25
N PRO A 81 -12.31 -7.81 -2.57
CA PRO A 81 -11.30 -7.53 -3.57
C PRO A 81 -10.79 -6.09 -3.49
N SER A 82 -9.55 -5.89 -3.90
CA SER A 82 -8.95 -4.59 -4.16
C SER A 82 -8.84 -4.34 -5.67
N ARG A 83 -8.57 -3.10 -6.06
CA ARG A 83 -8.27 -2.78 -7.46
C ARG A 83 -7.00 -3.49 -7.93
N MET A 84 -6.01 -3.63 -7.04
CA MET A 84 -4.78 -4.38 -7.34
C MET A 84 -5.09 -5.84 -7.69
N GLU A 85 -5.92 -6.53 -6.91
CA GLU A 85 -6.33 -7.90 -7.21
C GLU A 85 -7.10 -8.01 -8.53
N GLN A 86 -7.99 -7.04 -8.81
CA GLN A 86 -8.71 -7.01 -10.09
C GLN A 86 -7.76 -6.85 -11.28
N ILE A 87 -6.73 -5.98 -11.15
CA ILE A 87 -5.71 -5.81 -12.18
C ILE A 87 -4.94 -7.10 -12.37
N LEU A 88 -4.50 -7.75 -11.30
CA LEU A 88 -3.76 -9.02 -11.37
C LEU A 88 -4.59 -10.14 -11.99
N GLN A 89 -5.89 -10.23 -11.66
CA GLN A 89 -6.78 -11.23 -12.25
C GLN A 89 -7.07 -10.99 -13.74
N GLY A 90 -7.11 -9.72 -14.15
CA GLY A 90 -7.39 -9.34 -15.55
C GLY A 90 -6.13 -9.10 -16.40
N ALA A 91 -4.93 -9.22 -15.83
CA ALA A 91 -3.70 -8.95 -16.54
C ALA A 91 -3.42 -10.00 -17.62
N ASP A 92 -3.05 -9.51 -18.79
CA ASP A 92 -2.52 -10.37 -19.86
C ASP A 92 -1.03 -10.65 -19.62
N PHE A 93 -0.76 -11.72 -18.88
CA PHE A 93 0.61 -12.19 -18.63
C PHE A 93 1.33 -12.76 -19.86
N GLN A 94 0.68 -12.79 -21.02
CA GLN A 94 1.33 -13.13 -22.30
C GLN A 94 1.76 -11.88 -23.07
N ASN A 95 1.39 -10.69 -22.59
CA ASN A 95 1.81 -9.44 -23.25
C ASN A 95 3.30 -9.18 -23.00
N SER A 96 4.11 -9.41 -24.03
CA SER A 96 5.56 -9.28 -23.96
C SER A 96 6.04 -7.87 -23.60
N ASN A 97 5.31 -6.84 -23.98
CA ASN A 97 5.68 -5.45 -23.65
C ASN A 97 5.52 -5.18 -22.15
N ILE A 98 4.39 -5.59 -21.56
CA ILE A 98 4.16 -5.46 -20.10
C ILE A 98 5.22 -6.23 -19.32
N LEU A 99 5.52 -7.46 -19.73
CA LEU A 99 6.53 -8.27 -19.07
C LEU A 99 7.94 -7.66 -19.21
N HIS A 100 8.25 -7.09 -20.38
CA HIS A 100 9.53 -6.40 -20.60
C HIS A 100 9.66 -5.16 -19.71
N GLU A 101 8.65 -4.29 -19.66
CA GLU A 101 8.62 -3.11 -18.80
C GLU A 101 8.72 -3.49 -17.32
N ALA A 102 7.98 -4.50 -16.88
CA ALA A 102 8.04 -4.99 -15.50
C ALA A 102 9.46 -5.50 -15.17
N SER A 103 10.08 -6.25 -16.07
CA SER A 103 11.45 -6.74 -15.89
C SER A 103 12.46 -5.60 -15.78
N GLN A 104 12.33 -4.57 -16.62
CA GLN A 104 13.16 -3.37 -16.54
C GLN A 104 13.00 -2.64 -15.23
N LEU A 105 11.75 -2.46 -14.74
CA LEU A 105 11.47 -1.82 -13.46
C LEU A 105 12.10 -2.61 -12.30
N VAL A 106 11.93 -3.93 -12.28
CA VAL A 106 12.55 -4.79 -11.26
C VAL A 106 14.07 -4.64 -11.28
N HIS A 107 14.68 -4.65 -12.48
CA HIS A 107 16.12 -4.45 -12.61
C HIS A 107 16.56 -3.07 -12.08
N CYS A 108 15.84 -2.01 -12.41
CA CYS A 108 16.13 -0.65 -11.90
C CYS A 108 16.04 -0.58 -10.37
N LEU A 109 15.02 -1.19 -9.77
CA LEU A 109 14.85 -1.22 -8.32
C LEU A 109 16.02 -1.93 -7.61
N ILE A 110 16.43 -3.08 -8.17
CA ILE A 110 17.57 -3.86 -7.63
C ILE A 110 18.87 -3.09 -7.79
N GLN A 111 19.13 -2.52 -8.97
CA GLN A 111 20.38 -1.77 -9.23
C GLN A 111 20.50 -0.50 -8.40
N ALA A 112 19.39 0.16 -8.14
CA ALA A 112 19.35 1.36 -7.32
C ALA A 112 19.20 1.05 -5.81
N ASP A 113 19.12 -0.22 -5.43
CA ASP A 113 18.93 -0.69 -4.05
C ASP A 113 17.74 0.00 -3.36
N LEU A 114 16.60 0.07 -4.07
CA LEU A 114 15.40 0.75 -3.60
C LEU A 114 14.44 -0.21 -2.91
N SER A 115 13.88 0.25 -1.80
CA SER A 115 12.83 -0.43 -1.05
C SER A 115 11.73 0.55 -0.63
N LYS A 116 10.75 0.09 0.15
CA LYS A 116 9.66 0.94 0.64
C LYS A 116 10.17 2.17 1.40
N TYR A 117 11.20 1.97 2.23
CA TYR A 117 11.94 3.01 2.95
C TYR A 117 13.43 2.83 2.68
N ASN A 118 14.14 3.90 2.37
CA ASN A 118 15.50 3.84 1.86
C ASN A 118 16.53 4.32 2.89
N THR A 119 16.42 3.80 4.11
CA THR A 119 17.32 4.08 5.26
C THR A 119 18.05 2.85 5.73
N HIS A 120 17.99 1.76 4.97
CA HIS A 120 18.75 0.55 5.29
C HIS A 120 20.25 0.79 5.14
N ASP A 121 21.03 0.05 5.91
CA ASP A 121 22.49 0.10 5.83
C ASP A 121 22.98 -0.74 4.65
N GLN A 122 23.39 -0.07 3.59
CA GLN A 122 23.90 -0.72 2.36
C GLN A 122 25.24 -1.43 2.55
N THR A 123 25.90 -1.22 3.70
CA THR A 123 27.18 -1.90 4.01
C THR A 123 27.00 -3.26 4.67
N LEU A 124 25.79 -3.58 5.14
CA LEU A 124 25.48 -4.87 5.74
C LEU A 124 25.43 -5.95 4.67
N ALA A 125 26.33 -6.91 4.79
CA ALA A 125 26.27 -8.10 3.94
C ALA A 125 25.08 -8.99 4.31
N ALA A 126 24.47 -9.61 3.29
CA ALA A 126 23.49 -10.67 3.54
C ALA A 126 24.15 -11.85 4.29
N PRO A 127 23.40 -12.55 5.15
CA PRO A 127 23.89 -13.79 5.75
C PRO A 127 24.31 -14.82 4.71
N ASP A 128 25.23 -15.71 5.05
CA ASP A 128 25.61 -16.81 4.19
C ASP A 128 24.39 -17.67 3.81
N PRO A 129 24.36 -18.27 2.61
CA PRO A 129 23.27 -19.14 2.19
C PRO A 129 22.99 -20.28 3.18
N GLY A 130 21.71 -20.64 3.34
CA GLY A 130 21.27 -21.71 4.25
C GLY A 130 20.46 -21.23 5.45
N TYR A 131 20.22 -19.93 5.55
CA TYR A 131 19.30 -19.38 6.56
C TYR A 131 17.83 -19.46 6.14
N VAL A 132 16.94 -19.43 7.11
CA VAL A 132 15.51 -19.27 6.92
C VAL A 132 15.14 -17.84 7.34
N LEU A 133 14.61 -17.07 6.41
CA LEU A 133 14.13 -15.72 6.69
C LEU A 133 12.70 -15.76 7.20
N ILE A 134 12.49 -15.29 8.43
CA ILE A 134 11.16 -15.10 8.99
C ILE A 134 10.83 -13.61 8.94
N VAL A 135 9.71 -13.27 8.29
CA VAL A 135 9.24 -11.89 8.13
C VAL A 135 8.06 -11.66 9.06
N ASP A 136 8.19 -10.68 9.93
CA ASP A 136 7.14 -10.24 10.86
C ASP A 136 6.62 -8.85 10.45
N GLN A 137 5.51 -8.42 11.03
CA GLN A 137 4.88 -7.14 10.80
C GLN A 137 4.79 -6.34 12.10
N THR A 138 4.81 -5.02 11.99
CA THR A 138 4.67 -4.12 13.15
C THR A 138 3.41 -4.45 13.94
N ALA A 139 3.56 -4.69 15.23
CA ALA A 139 2.43 -4.98 16.12
C ALA A 139 1.33 -3.91 16.03
N ALA A 140 0.08 -4.35 15.98
CA ALA A 140 -1.11 -3.50 15.82
C ALA A 140 -1.24 -2.79 14.45
N ASP A 141 -0.43 -3.14 13.46
CA ASP A 141 -0.66 -2.69 12.09
C ASP A 141 -2.04 -3.15 11.60
N ALA A 142 -2.72 -2.27 10.86
CA ALA A 142 -4.06 -2.56 10.34
C ALA A 142 -4.05 -3.78 9.40
N SER A 143 -2.96 -4.00 8.67
CA SER A 143 -2.81 -5.13 7.76
C SER A 143 -2.92 -6.48 8.48
N ILE A 144 -2.34 -6.64 9.67
CA ILE A 144 -2.43 -7.89 10.44
C ILE A 144 -3.90 -8.28 10.67
N ARG A 145 -4.68 -7.34 11.22
CA ARG A 145 -6.08 -7.59 11.58
C ARG A 145 -6.96 -7.82 10.37
N HIS A 146 -6.78 -7.02 9.31
CA HIS A 146 -7.61 -7.07 8.12
C HIS A 146 -7.22 -8.19 7.15
N SER A 147 -6.01 -8.74 7.24
CA SER A 147 -5.61 -9.95 6.51
C SER A 147 -6.05 -11.25 7.21
N GLY A 148 -6.67 -11.17 8.38
CA GLY A 148 -7.05 -12.34 9.17
C GLY A 148 -5.90 -12.95 9.97
N ALA A 149 -4.76 -12.27 10.09
CA ALA A 149 -3.63 -12.70 10.90
C ALA A 149 -3.72 -12.16 12.34
N SER A 150 -2.92 -12.74 13.22
CA SER A 150 -2.80 -12.35 14.62
C SER A 150 -1.37 -12.60 15.12
N ALA A 151 -1.07 -12.22 16.35
CA ALA A 151 0.21 -12.55 16.98
C ALA A 151 0.49 -14.07 17.01
N ASP A 152 -0.55 -14.88 17.12
CA ASP A 152 -0.39 -16.34 17.13
C ASP A 152 -0.01 -16.88 15.74
N THR A 153 -0.44 -16.21 14.66
CA THR A 153 0.01 -16.54 13.30
C THR A 153 1.53 -16.47 13.19
N PHE A 154 2.14 -15.40 13.73
CA PHE A 154 3.61 -15.25 13.71
C PHE A 154 4.32 -16.22 14.64
N ARG A 155 3.70 -16.61 15.77
CA ARG A 155 4.28 -17.64 16.66
C ARG A 155 4.37 -19.00 15.97
N VAL A 156 3.37 -19.37 15.18
CA VAL A 156 3.36 -20.64 14.42
C VAL A 156 4.49 -20.68 13.38
N MET A 157 4.94 -19.54 12.85
CA MET A 157 6.06 -19.48 11.93
C MET A 157 7.41 -19.84 12.59
N LEU A 158 7.49 -19.80 13.94
CA LEU A 158 8.70 -20.07 14.71
C LEU A 158 8.74 -21.52 15.21
N ALA A 159 7.66 -22.27 15.11
CA ALA A 159 7.52 -23.64 15.56
C ALA A 159 7.88 -24.64 14.45
#